data_1f753fda4a67fb6aff9ad43e86fc9eb6
#
_entry.id   1f753fda4a67fb6aff9ad43e86fc9eb6
#
_cell.length_a   1.000
_cell.length_b   1.000
_cell.length_c   1.000
_cell.angle_alpha   90.00
_cell.angle_beta   90.00
_cell.angle_gamma   90.00
#
_symmetry.space_group_name_H-M   'P 1'
#
loop_
_entity.id
_entity.type
_entity.pdbx_description
1 polymer ?
#
loop_
_entity_poly.entity_id
_entity_poly.type
_entity_poly.pdbx_seq_one_letter_code
_entity_poly.pdbx_strand_id
1 'polypeptide(L)'
;MMVNVPQKYQKDIEIAANLLKNEGCQSVYLFGSLVTGKIHQNSDIDIGIKGLPAEKFFRVYATLDNNLSNAVDLIDFDENNKFFELLYSLGEVVEIG
;
A
#
# COMPACT_ATOMS: atom_id res chain seq x y z
N MET A 1 -6.42 -6.77 -10.86
CA MET A 1 -5.95 -5.92 -11.95
C MET A 1 -5.51 -4.55 -11.45
N MET A 2 -4.40 -4.10 -11.92
CA MET A 2 -3.83 -2.83 -11.48
C MET A 2 -4.53 -1.64 -12.13
N VAL A 3 -4.66 -0.56 -11.37
CA VAL A 3 -5.03 0.72 -11.96
C VAL A 3 -3.89 1.21 -12.84
N ASN A 4 -4.17 2.22 -13.66
CA ASN A 4 -3.18 2.77 -14.57
C ASN A 4 -2.21 3.68 -13.79
N VAL A 5 -1.07 3.10 -13.41
CA VAL A 5 -0.07 3.75 -12.56
C VAL A 5 1.15 4.13 -13.40
N PRO A 6 1.74 5.33 -13.17
CA PRO A 6 2.97 5.70 -13.88
C PRO A 6 4.07 4.66 -13.69
N GLN A 7 4.87 4.46 -14.73
CA GLN A 7 5.87 3.40 -14.76
C GLN A 7 6.87 3.49 -13.61
N LYS A 8 7.21 4.70 -13.17
CA LYS A 8 8.19 4.87 -12.10
C LYS A 8 7.75 4.29 -10.76
N TYR A 9 6.44 4.01 -10.58
CA TYR A 9 5.91 3.41 -9.37
C TYR A 9 5.65 1.91 -9.50
N GLN A 10 5.54 1.39 -10.73
CA GLN A 10 5.10 0.02 -10.95
C GLN A 10 6.01 -1.01 -10.31
N LYS A 11 7.33 -0.80 -10.43
CA LYS A 11 8.30 -1.72 -9.83
C LYS A 11 8.19 -1.75 -8.31
N ASP A 12 8.08 -0.58 -7.69
CA ASP A 12 7.94 -0.48 -6.24
C ASP A 12 6.67 -1.15 -5.75
N ILE A 13 5.55 -0.99 -6.48
CA ILE A 13 4.29 -1.62 -6.11
C ILE A 13 4.43 -3.15 -6.15
N GLU A 14 5.09 -3.68 -7.17
CA GLU A 14 5.34 -5.11 -7.28
C GLU A 14 6.19 -5.62 -6.12
N ILE A 15 7.29 -4.92 -5.82
CA ILE A 15 8.17 -5.27 -4.70
C ILE A 15 7.40 -5.24 -3.39
N ALA A 16 6.60 -4.19 -3.18
CA ALA A 16 5.83 -4.02 -1.95
C ALA A 16 4.81 -5.15 -1.77
N ALA A 17 4.07 -5.48 -2.81
CA ALA A 17 3.07 -6.54 -2.73
C ALA A 17 3.72 -7.87 -2.37
N ASN A 18 4.83 -8.22 -3.01
CA ASN A 18 5.54 -9.47 -2.74
C ASN A 18 6.14 -9.49 -1.34
N LEU A 19 6.79 -8.40 -0.93
CA LEU A 19 7.41 -8.30 0.38
C LEU A 19 6.39 -8.44 1.50
N LEU A 20 5.28 -7.72 1.38
CA LEU A 20 4.25 -7.72 2.43
C LEU A 20 3.54 -9.06 2.53
N LYS A 21 3.27 -9.72 1.39
CA LYS A 21 2.70 -11.07 1.42
C LYS A 21 3.67 -12.05 2.06
N ASN A 22 4.96 -11.93 1.78
CA ASN A 22 5.97 -12.80 2.37
C ASN A 22 6.12 -12.57 3.87
N GLU A 23 5.82 -11.36 4.36
CA GLU A 23 5.85 -11.06 5.80
C GLU A 23 4.59 -11.56 6.52
N GLY A 24 3.62 -12.06 5.80
CA GLY A 24 2.43 -12.66 6.38
C GLY A 24 1.16 -11.85 6.27
N CYS A 25 1.17 -10.73 5.57
CA CYS A 25 -0.05 -9.95 5.35
C CYS A 25 -1.06 -10.79 4.55
N GLN A 26 -2.31 -10.81 5.02
CA GLN A 26 -3.38 -11.51 4.30
C GLN A 26 -3.77 -10.76 3.02
N SER A 27 -3.80 -9.44 3.09
CA SER A 27 -4.18 -8.61 1.95
C SER A 27 -3.32 -7.35 1.91
N VAL A 28 -3.00 -6.92 0.69
CA VAL A 28 -2.24 -5.70 0.44
C VAL A 28 -3.04 -4.84 -0.53
N TYR A 29 -3.18 -3.56 -0.22
CA TYR A 29 -3.99 -2.63 -1.00
C TYR A 29 -3.17 -1.40 -1.38
N LEU A 30 -3.51 -0.85 -2.55
CA LEU A 30 -3.03 0.45 -2.99
C LEU A 30 -4.17 1.45 -2.83
N PHE A 31 -3.89 2.66 -2.34
CA PHE A 31 -4.89 3.71 -2.24
C PHE A 31 -4.22 5.07 -2.49
N GLY A 32 -4.95 6.14 -2.25
CA GLY A 32 -4.41 7.49 -2.39
C GLY A 32 -4.27 7.95 -3.83
N SER A 33 -3.32 8.85 -4.08
CA SER A 33 -3.19 9.53 -5.36
C SER A 33 -2.94 8.59 -6.53
N LEU A 34 -2.25 7.46 -6.31
CA LEU A 34 -1.96 6.51 -7.37
C LEU A 34 -3.23 5.78 -7.85
N VAL A 35 -4.27 5.72 -7.01
CA VAL A 35 -5.55 5.13 -7.39
C VAL A 35 -6.48 6.20 -7.96
N THR A 36 -6.53 7.37 -7.35
CA THR A 36 -7.43 8.44 -7.78
C THR A 36 -6.96 9.19 -9.01
N GLY A 37 -5.68 9.04 -9.37
CA GLY A 37 -5.10 9.74 -10.52
C GLY A 37 -4.63 11.15 -10.23
N LYS A 38 -4.73 11.61 -8.98
CA LYS A 38 -4.28 12.95 -8.59
C LYS A 38 -2.80 12.92 -8.19
N ILE A 39 -1.96 12.49 -9.12
CA ILE A 39 -0.56 12.24 -8.88
C ILE A 39 0.24 13.52 -9.03
N HIS A 40 1.11 13.79 -8.07
CA HIS A 40 2.07 14.90 -8.08
C HIS A 40 3.46 14.36 -8.42
N GLN A 41 4.38 15.27 -8.70
CA GLN A 41 5.76 14.90 -9.01
C GLN A 41 6.40 14.06 -7.90
N ASN A 42 6.06 14.34 -6.66
CA ASN A 42 6.62 13.66 -5.48
C ASN A 42 5.55 12.92 -4.68
N SER A 43 4.58 12.30 -5.39
CA SER A 43 3.54 11.52 -4.70
C SER A 43 4.15 10.31 -4.01
N ASP A 44 3.72 10.06 -2.77
CA ASP A 44 4.09 8.86 -2.04
C ASP A 44 3.26 7.68 -2.53
N ILE A 45 3.78 6.47 -2.31
CA ILE A 45 3.00 5.26 -2.56
C ILE A 45 2.23 4.96 -1.27
N ASP A 46 0.90 5.01 -1.35
CA ASP A 46 0.05 4.74 -0.19
C ASP A 46 -0.41 3.29 -0.21
N ILE A 47 0.00 2.52 0.79
CA ILE A 47 -0.28 1.10 0.89
C ILE A 47 -0.99 0.80 2.20
N GLY A 48 -2.05 0.01 2.13
CA GLY A 48 -2.75 -0.49 3.29
C GLY A 48 -2.63 -2.00 3.38
N ILE A 49 -2.61 -2.52 4.59
CA ILE A 49 -2.46 -3.97 4.82
C ILE A 49 -3.48 -4.48 5.80
N LYS A 50 -3.80 -5.78 5.69
CA LYS A 50 -4.62 -6.51 6.66
C LYS A 50 -3.93 -7.82 7.00
N GLY A 51 -4.14 -8.27 8.24
CA GLY A 51 -3.68 -9.58 8.68
C GLY A 51 -2.26 -9.64 9.16
N LEU A 52 -1.58 -8.50 9.36
CA LEU A 52 -0.24 -8.49 9.93
C LEU A 52 -0.33 -8.26 11.43
N PRO A 53 0.33 -9.09 12.27
CA PRO A 53 0.38 -8.83 13.71
C PRO A 53 0.93 -7.45 14.00
N ALA A 54 0.28 -6.73 14.94
CA ALA A 54 0.63 -5.34 15.23
C ALA A 54 2.08 -5.17 15.65
N GLU A 55 2.65 -6.14 16.37
CA GLU A 55 4.03 -6.06 16.84
C GLU A 55 5.05 -6.11 15.70
N LYS A 56 4.65 -6.56 14.51
CA LYS A 56 5.55 -6.61 13.35
C LYS A 56 5.50 -5.33 12.51
N PHE A 57 4.55 -4.45 12.77
CA PHE A 57 4.23 -3.36 11.85
C PHE A 57 5.43 -2.45 11.56
N PHE A 58 6.08 -1.95 12.62
CA PHE A 58 7.18 -1.00 12.43
C PHE A 58 8.40 -1.64 11.77
N ARG A 59 8.70 -2.90 12.11
CA ARG A 59 9.80 -3.61 11.48
C ARG A 59 9.54 -3.81 9.98
N VAL A 60 8.32 -4.22 9.65
CA VAL A 60 7.95 -4.45 8.26
C VAL A 60 7.92 -3.14 7.48
N TYR A 61 7.43 -2.07 8.10
CA TYR A 61 7.44 -0.75 7.48
C TYR A 61 8.87 -0.31 7.14
N ALA A 62 9.80 -0.47 8.08
CA ALA A 62 11.19 -0.11 7.84
C ALA A 62 11.81 -0.94 6.71
N THR A 63 11.53 -2.24 6.69
CA THR A 63 12.02 -3.12 5.63
C THR A 63 11.46 -2.68 4.28
N LEU A 64 10.17 -2.36 4.23
CA LEU A 64 9.53 -1.91 3.01
C LEU A 64 10.16 -0.62 2.51
N ASP A 65 10.29 0.36 3.38
CA ASP A 65 10.84 1.67 3.03
C ASP A 65 12.28 1.56 2.49
N ASN A 66 13.07 0.63 3.05
CA ASN A 66 14.45 0.41 2.62
C ASN A 66 14.55 -0.28 1.26
N ASN A 67 13.50 -0.90 0.79
CA ASN A 67 13.52 -1.67 -0.46
C ASN A 67 12.85 -0.96 -1.63
N LEU A 68 12.23 0.17 -1.40
CA LEU A 68 11.54 0.91 -2.44
C LEU A 68 12.34 2.14 -2.88
N SER A 69 12.17 2.52 -4.15
CA SER A 69 12.83 3.71 -4.71
C SER A 69 12.06 4.99 -4.37
N ASN A 70 10.74 4.88 -4.18
CA ASN A 70 9.88 6.02 -3.86
C ASN A 70 9.48 5.96 -2.39
N ALA A 71 9.07 7.11 -1.85
CA ALA A 71 8.55 7.17 -0.48
C ALA A 71 7.26 6.37 -0.38
N VAL A 72 7.08 5.65 0.72
CA VAL A 72 5.90 4.83 0.98
C VAL A 72 5.26 5.25 2.29
N ASP A 73 3.93 5.22 2.32
CA ASP A 73 3.14 5.43 3.53
C ASP A 73 2.35 4.15 3.76
N LEU A 74 2.62 3.46 4.87
CA LEU A 74 2.01 2.18 5.19
C LEU A 74 1.00 2.34 6.30
N ILE A 75 -0.24 1.91 6.04
CA ILE A 75 -1.34 2.00 6.99
C ILE A 75 -1.85 0.59 7.32
N ASP A 76 -2.03 0.32 8.61
CA ASP A 76 -2.65 -0.92 9.06
C ASP A 76 -4.18 -0.74 9.02
N PHE A 77 -4.84 -1.36 8.03
CA PHE A 77 -6.28 -1.23 7.87
C PHE A 77 -7.08 -1.98 8.93
N ASP A 78 -6.48 -2.94 9.62
CA ASP A 78 -7.18 -3.58 10.76
C ASP A 78 -7.31 -2.62 11.93
N GLU A 79 -6.31 -1.77 12.15
CA GLU A 79 -6.35 -0.73 13.18
C GLU A 79 -7.09 0.52 12.71
N ASN A 80 -7.30 0.66 11.40
CA ASN A 80 -7.94 1.82 10.77
C ASN A 80 -9.08 1.35 9.87
N ASN A 81 -9.94 0.48 10.41
CA ASN A 81 -10.96 -0.17 9.62
C ASN A 81 -12.01 0.80 9.05
N LYS A 82 -12.36 1.84 9.80
CA LYS A 82 -13.32 2.83 9.31
C LYS A 82 -12.76 3.60 8.10
N PHE A 83 -11.47 3.88 8.12
CA PHE A 83 -10.81 4.52 6.99
C PHE A 83 -10.84 3.60 5.77
N PHE A 84 -10.55 2.31 5.96
CA PHE A 84 -10.63 1.34 4.87
C PHE A 84 -12.04 1.27 4.29
N GLU A 85 -13.06 1.22 5.16
CA GLU A 85 -14.45 1.15 4.70
C GLU A 85 -14.85 2.37 3.89
N LEU A 86 -14.37 3.56 4.28
CA LEU A 86 -14.61 4.77 3.52
C LEU A 86 -13.98 4.68 2.13
N LEU A 87 -12.70 4.29 2.06
CA LEU A 87 -12.01 4.16 0.78
C LEU A 87 -12.71 3.13 -0.11
N TYR A 88 -13.12 2.01 0.47
CA TYR A 88 -13.81 0.96 -0.27
C TYR A 88 -15.13 1.46 -0.84
N SER A 89 -15.90 2.18 -0.03
CA SER A 89 -17.20 2.72 -0.46
C SER A 89 -17.05 3.76 -1.56
N LEU A 90 -15.93 4.48 -1.60
CA LEU A 90 -15.64 5.48 -2.62
C LEU A 90 -15.00 4.87 -3.88
N GLY A 91 -14.66 3.59 -3.85
CA GLY A 91 -13.96 2.96 -4.96
C GLY A 91 -12.52 3.43 -5.11
N GLU A 92 -11.89 3.85 -4.00
CA GLU A 92 -10.55 4.47 -4.00
C GLU A 92 -9.49 3.56 -3.40
N VAL A 93 -9.72 2.27 -3.36
CA VAL A 93 -8.76 1.28 -2.90
C VAL A 93 -8.75 0.10 -3.85
N VAL A 94 -7.56 -0.43 -4.12
CA VAL A 94 -7.39 -1.57 -5.04
C VAL A 94 -6.53 -2.62 -4.35
N GLU A 95 -7.01 -3.85 -4.33
CA GLU A 95 -6.22 -4.95 -3.78
C GLU A 95 -5.12 -5.35 -4.76
N ILE A 96 -3.88 -5.41 -4.30
CA ILE A 96 -2.72 -5.73 -5.14
C ILE A 96 -1.98 -6.99 -4.67
N GLY A 97 -2.40 -7.56 -3.57
CA GLY A 97 -1.79 -8.79 -3.09
C GLY A 97 -2.54 -9.47 -1.99
#